data_b4a0203d941a4992cf9a0b506d7a62e7
#
_entry.id   b4a0203d941a4992cf9a0b506d7a62e7
#
_cell.length_a   1.000
_cell.length_b   1.000
_cell.length_c   1.000
_cell.angle_alpha   90.00
_cell.angle_beta   90.00
_cell.angle_gamma   90.00
#
_symmetry.space_group_name_H-M   'P 1'
#
loop_
_entity.id
_entity.type
_entity.pdbx_description
1 polymer ?
#
loop_
_entity_poly.entity_id
_entity_poly.type
_entity_poly.pdbx_seq_one_letter_code
_entity_poly.pdbx_strand_id
1 'polypeptide(L)'
;PSLAAHFLILAALYYYIRGRREGRCFFPGLLALNCLTIAVHPYFVPMTYALTAALALECAAVSRKPLPCLGSVAGNLVGTVAVGWLFGLFTGSASGGSEVEYGYFGMNLNALWNPTSRWNTLWSRVLPVQNQTGGNYDAFNYLGLAMLLVGAALLLWSAVHWRQTLALLRRHWALVLVCLCLTVFAVSNVVTANGATLFTLPLPHALVRLATTFRSSGRLFWPVYYLIFLSCLVFLLRRLPSVHWAALGLAVLAAVQLWDISPALLTRS
;
A
#
# COMPACT_ATOMS: atom_id res chain seq x y z
N PRO A 1 16.99 8.05 -0.29
CA PRO A 1 16.17 9.28 -0.45
C PRO A 1 14.94 9.05 -1.32
N SER A 2 15.04 8.33 -2.45
CA SER A 2 13.93 8.11 -3.39
C SER A 2 12.73 7.37 -2.78
N LEU A 3 12.95 6.46 -1.83
CA LEU A 3 11.89 5.74 -1.12
C LEU A 3 11.08 6.62 -0.16
N ALA A 4 11.50 7.85 0.11
CA ALA A 4 10.73 8.80 0.91
C ALA A 4 9.52 9.41 0.16
N ALA A 5 9.37 9.13 -1.15
CA ALA A 5 8.33 9.72 -2.00
C ALA A 5 6.94 9.07 -1.82
N HIS A 6 6.59 8.65 -0.61
CA HIS A 6 5.28 8.07 -0.26
C HIS A 6 4.10 9.03 -0.52
N PHE A 7 4.36 10.35 -0.60
CA PHE A 7 3.35 11.33 -0.96
C PHE A 7 2.72 11.05 -2.33
N LEU A 8 3.42 10.35 -3.25
CA LEU A 8 2.89 9.94 -4.55
C LEU A 8 1.73 8.94 -4.38
N ILE A 9 1.85 7.99 -3.44
CA ILE A 9 0.76 7.06 -3.13
C ILE A 9 -0.42 7.81 -2.52
N LEU A 10 -0.15 8.74 -1.59
CA LEU A 10 -1.20 9.56 -0.97
C LEU A 10 -1.91 10.45 -2.00
N ALA A 11 -1.16 11.01 -2.96
CA ALA A 11 -1.74 11.77 -4.06
C ALA A 11 -2.62 10.89 -4.97
N ALA A 12 -2.20 9.66 -5.27
CA ALA A 12 -3.01 8.71 -6.03
C ALA A 12 -4.30 8.34 -5.29
N LEU A 13 -4.22 8.10 -3.97
CA LEU A 13 -5.40 7.88 -3.12
C LEU A 13 -6.32 9.10 -3.08
N TYR A 14 -5.76 10.31 -3.00
CA TYR A 14 -6.54 11.54 -3.08
C TYR A 14 -7.30 11.64 -4.41
N TYR A 15 -6.63 11.41 -5.56
CA TYR A 15 -7.29 11.40 -6.87
C TYR A 15 -8.36 10.31 -6.96
N TYR A 16 -8.12 9.12 -6.39
CA TYR A 16 -9.13 8.07 -6.32
C TYR A 16 -10.37 8.54 -5.54
N ILE A 17 -10.20 9.05 -4.32
CA ILE A 17 -11.31 9.50 -3.46
C ILE A 17 -12.07 10.65 -4.14
N ARG A 18 -11.34 11.63 -4.66
CA ARG A 18 -11.91 12.77 -5.35
C ARG A 18 -12.65 12.37 -6.62
N GLY A 19 -12.05 11.50 -7.43
CA GLY A 19 -12.64 10.99 -8.66
C GLY A 19 -13.94 10.23 -8.41
N ARG A 20 -13.98 9.44 -7.33
CA ARG A 20 -15.20 8.74 -6.91
C ARG A 20 -16.30 9.70 -6.43
N ARG A 21 -15.95 10.78 -5.79
CA ARG A 21 -16.92 11.80 -5.34
C ARG A 21 -17.48 12.62 -6.49
N GLU A 22 -16.63 13.00 -7.45
CA GLU A 22 -16.99 13.85 -8.59
C GLU A 22 -17.43 13.05 -9.83
N GLY A 23 -17.30 11.71 -9.82
CA GLY A 23 -17.61 10.85 -10.98
C GLY A 23 -16.67 11.09 -12.18
N ARG A 24 -15.42 11.50 -11.95
CA ARG A 24 -14.45 11.91 -12.96
C ARG A 24 -13.14 11.17 -12.82
N CYS A 25 -12.55 10.77 -13.95
CA CYS A 25 -11.27 10.05 -13.96
C CYS A 25 -10.03 10.95 -13.83
N PHE A 26 -10.15 12.28 -13.82
CA PHE A 26 -9.03 13.23 -13.68
C PHE A 26 -7.79 12.89 -14.52
N PHE A 27 -8.00 12.51 -15.78
CA PHE A 27 -6.94 12.03 -16.65
C PHE A 27 -5.66 12.89 -16.64
N PRO A 28 -5.69 14.22 -16.82
CA PRO A 28 -4.46 15.03 -16.83
C PRO A 28 -3.71 14.98 -15.51
N GLY A 29 -4.41 15.04 -14.38
CA GLY A 29 -3.81 15.01 -13.05
C GLY A 29 -3.17 13.66 -12.73
N LEU A 30 -3.85 12.56 -13.10
CA LEU A 30 -3.31 11.21 -12.93
C LEU A 30 -2.15 10.94 -13.89
N LEU A 31 -2.21 11.45 -15.12
CA LEU A 31 -1.09 11.36 -16.05
C LEU A 31 0.14 12.09 -15.50
N ALA A 32 -0.02 13.34 -15.06
CA ALA A 32 1.07 14.11 -14.46
C ALA A 32 1.65 13.40 -13.22
N LEU A 33 0.78 12.85 -12.36
CA LEU A 33 1.20 12.09 -11.19
C LEU A 33 2.02 10.85 -11.56
N ASN A 34 1.55 10.03 -12.51
CA ASN A 34 2.24 8.81 -12.90
C ASN A 34 3.54 9.12 -13.67
N CYS A 35 3.57 10.18 -14.47
CA CYS A 35 4.80 10.69 -15.10
C CYS A 35 5.82 11.17 -14.06
N LEU A 36 5.37 11.89 -13.04
CA LEU A 36 6.22 12.28 -11.91
C LEU A 36 6.70 11.04 -11.14
N THR A 37 5.83 10.08 -10.95
CA THR A 37 6.13 8.85 -10.22
C THR A 37 7.26 8.07 -10.88
N ILE A 38 7.21 7.88 -12.20
CA ILE A 38 8.26 7.15 -12.93
C ILE A 38 9.58 7.92 -12.93
N ALA A 39 9.52 9.27 -12.99
CA ALA A 39 10.70 10.12 -12.94
C ALA A 39 11.37 10.12 -11.55
N VAL A 40 10.61 10.05 -10.47
CA VAL A 40 11.14 10.01 -9.09
C VAL A 40 11.66 8.62 -8.74
N HIS A 41 10.83 7.60 -8.92
CA HIS A 41 11.22 6.22 -8.67
C HIS A 41 10.22 5.24 -9.32
N PRO A 42 10.67 4.46 -10.33
CA PRO A 42 9.81 3.54 -11.08
C PRO A 42 9.05 2.53 -10.21
N TYR A 43 9.58 2.23 -9.03
CA TYR A 43 8.99 1.27 -8.09
C TYR A 43 7.60 1.68 -7.58
N PHE A 44 7.29 2.98 -7.53
CA PHE A 44 5.97 3.47 -7.12
C PHE A 44 4.92 3.38 -8.24
N VAL A 45 5.35 3.22 -9.50
CA VAL A 45 4.44 3.21 -10.66
C VAL A 45 3.36 2.14 -10.53
N PRO A 46 3.65 0.85 -10.25
CA PRO A 46 2.61 -0.15 -10.11
C PRO A 46 1.59 0.19 -9.02
N MET A 47 2.01 0.88 -7.95
CA MET A 47 1.14 1.27 -6.84
C MET A 47 0.17 2.39 -7.24
N THR A 48 0.71 3.48 -7.83
CA THR A 48 -0.11 4.63 -8.26
C THR A 48 -0.97 4.27 -9.47
N TYR A 49 -0.42 3.46 -10.38
CA TYR A 49 -1.15 3.00 -11.55
C TYR A 49 -2.29 2.04 -11.21
N ALA A 50 -2.10 1.16 -10.21
CA ALA A 50 -3.15 0.28 -9.71
C ALA A 50 -4.35 1.09 -9.17
N LEU A 51 -4.10 2.18 -8.42
CA LEU A 51 -5.15 3.09 -7.94
C LEU A 51 -5.82 3.86 -9.08
N THR A 52 -5.04 4.27 -10.11
CA THR A 52 -5.57 4.89 -11.33
C THR A 52 -6.51 3.93 -12.05
N ALA A 53 -6.11 2.68 -12.21
CA ALA A 53 -6.92 1.64 -12.84
C ALA A 53 -8.21 1.36 -12.05
N ALA A 54 -8.11 1.27 -10.71
CA ALA A 54 -9.28 1.09 -9.84
C ALA A 54 -10.31 2.22 -10.03
N LEU A 55 -9.86 3.49 -10.07
CA LEU A 55 -10.73 4.63 -10.32
C LEU A 55 -11.41 4.52 -11.69
N ALA A 56 -10.64 4.24 -12.74
CA ALA A 56 -11.15 4.16 -14.10
C ALA A 56 -12.20 3.04 -14.26
N LEU A 57 -11.95 1.86 -13.68
CA LEU A 57 -12.88 0.74 -13.69
C LEU A 57 -14.20 1.08 -12.99
N GLU A 58 -14.14 1.73 -11.83
CA GLU A 58 -15.33 2.13 -11.10
C GLU A 58 -16.08 3.28 -11.79
N CYS A 59 -15.38 4.24 -12.40
CA CYS A 59 -16.00 5.27 -13.23
C CYS A 59 -16.68 4.66 -14.47
N ALA A 60 -16.03 3.70 -15.12
CA ALA A 60 -16.60 2.99 -16.28
C ALA A 60 -17.90 2.27 -15.90
N ALA A 61 -17.89 1.57 -14.76
CA ALA A 61 -19.07 0.84 -14.27
C ALA A 61 -20.24 1.77 -13.95
N VAL A 62 -19.97 2.94 -13.35
CA VAL A 62 -21.01 3.91 -12.98
C VAL A 62 -21.52 4.69 -14.19
N SER A 63 -20.63 5.19 -15.05
CA SER A 63 -21.00 6.01 -16.22
C SER A 63 -21.56 5.21 -17.39
N ARG A 64 -21.41 3.89 -17.36
CA ARG A 64 -21.69 2.98 -18.50
C ARG A 64 -20.95 3.37 -19.78
N LYS A 65 -19.85 4.12 -19.65
CA LYS A 65 -18.97 4.56 -20.75
C LYS A 65 -17.58 3.95 -20.59
N PRO A 66 -17.40 2.67 -20.92
CA PRO A 66 -16.11 2.00 -20.67
C PRO A 66 -14.99 2.54 -21.57
N LEU A 67 -15.27 2.88 -22.82
CA LEU A 67 -14.25 3.31 -23.79
C LEU A 67 -13.45 4.54 -23.33
N PRO A 68 -14.06 5.68 -22.92
CA PRO A 68 -13.30 6.83 -22.43
C PRO A 68 -12.46 6.51 -21.18
N CYS A 69 -13.00 5.68 -20.27
CA CYS A 69 -12.28 5.31 -19.05
C CYS A 69 -11.10 4.39 -19.35
N LEU A 70 -11.26 3.38 -20.19
CA LEU A 70 -10.19 2.51 -20.65
C LEU A 70 -9.15 3.27 -21.49
N GLY A 71 -9.61 4.18 -22.37
CA GLY A 71 -8.74 5.07 -23.11
C GLY A 71 -7.89 5.97 -22.19
N SER A 72 -8.46 6.44 -21.06
CA SER A 72 -7.70 7.21 -20.08
C SER A 72 -6.62 6.38 -19.38
N VAL A 73 -6.90 5.12 -19.07
CA VAL A 73 -5.89 4.19 -18.49
C VAL A 73 -4.79 3.91 -19.50
N ALA A 74 -5.15 3.57 -20.75
CA ALA A 74 -4.18 3.29 -21.80
C ALA A 74 -3.31 4.52 -22.11
N GLY A 75 -3.91 5.70 -22.26
CA GLY A 75 -3.18 6.96 -22.48
C GLY A 75 -2.26 7.32 -21.32
N ASN A 76 -2.70 7.04 -20.09
CA ASN A 76 -1.87 7.20 -18.89
C ASN A 76 -0.65 6.28 -18.92
N LEU A 77 -0.85 5.00 -19.29
CA LEU A 77 0.24 4.04 -19.42
C LEU A 77 1.24 4.48 -20.50
N VAL A 78 0.75 4.83 -21.69
CA VAL A 78 1.61 5.30 -22.81
C VAL A 78 2.42 6.52 -22.40
N GLY A 79 1.79 7.52 -21.78
CA GLY A 79 2.50 8.73 -21.32
C GLY A 79 3.53 8.42 -20.25
N THR A 80 3.21 7.56 -19.29
CA THR A 80 4.14 7.13 -18.23
C THR A 80 5.34 6.38 -18.80
N VAL A 81 5.11 5.44 -19.74
CA VAL A 81 6.19 4.69 -20.42
C VAL A 81 7.04 5.62 -21.27
N ALA A 82 6.44 6.56 -22.00
CA ALA A 82 7.16 7.55 -22.81
C ALA A 82 8.12 8.39 -21.96
N VAL A 83 7.65 8.86 -20.78
CA VAL A 83 8.51 9.58 -19.82
C VAL A 83 9.62 8.67 -19.30
N GLY A 84 9.33 7.43 -18.94
CA GLY A 84 10.35 6.46 -18.54
C GLY A 84 11.40 6.20 -19.61
N TRP A 85 10.98 6.16 -20.87
CA TRP A 85 11.90 6.04 -22.00
C TRP A 85 12.78 7.28 -22.16
N LEU A 86 12.23 8.48 -22.05
CA LEU A 86 13.00 9.73 -22.09
C LEU A 86 14.05 9.81 -20.96
N PHE A 87 13.76 9.25 -19.78
CA PHE A 87 14.73 9.16 -18.70
C PHE A 87 15.70 7.96 -18.82
N GLY A 88 15.67 7.23 -19.93
CA GLY A 88 16.59 6.13 -20.19
C GLY A 88 16.37 4.87 -19.35
N LEU A 89 15.20 4.71 -18.72
CA LEU A 89 14.92 3.57 -17.85
C LEU A 89 14.91 2.22 -18.59
N PHE A 90 14.73 2.24 -19.91
CA PHE A 90 14.66 1.05 -20.77
C PHE A 90 15.89 0.88 -21.66
N THR A 91 16.88 1.78 -21.60
CA THR A 91 18.08 1.75 -22.46
C THR A 91 19.26 1.01 -21.85
N GLY A 92 19.19 0.70 -20.55
CA GLY A 92 20.19 -0.10 -19.87
C GLY A 92 20.03 -1.57 -20.22
N SER A 93 21.15 -2.27 -20.48
CA SER A 93 21.13 -3.73 -20.48
C SER A 93 20.55 -4.21 -19.14
N ALA A 94 19.54 -5.04 -19.21
CA ALA A 94 18.90 -5.65 -18.04
C ALA A 94 19.84 -6.66 -17.31
N SER A 95 21.13 -6.31 -17.20
CA SER A 95 22.17 -7.09 -16.54
C SER A 95 22.10 -7.05 -15.02
N GLY A 96 21.10 -6.38 -14.46
CA GLY A 96 20.83 -6.35 -13.03
C GLY A 96 19.66 -7.24 -12.65
N GLY A 97 19.61 -8.47 -13.13
CA GLY A 97 18.75 -9.50 -12.52
C GLY A 97 19.10 -9.53 -11.03
N SER A 98 18.14 -9.27 -10.16
CA SER A 98 18.35 -9.44 -8.73
C SER A 98 18.85 -10.87 -8.52
N GLU A 99 20.00 -11.06 -7.86
CA GLU A 99 20.48 -12.39 -7.43
C GLU A 99 19.45 -13.07 -6.47
N VAL A 100 18.48 -12.29 -6.02
CA VAL A 100 17.46 -12.71 -5.06
C VAL A 100 16.13 -12.87 -5.78
N GLU A 101 15.60 -14.08 -5.77
CA GLU A 101 14.35 -14.45 -6.40
C GLU A 101 13.13 -13.80 -5.73
N TYR A 102 12.02 -13.74 -6.48
CA TYR A 102 10.72 -13.36 -5.96
C TYR A 102 10.34 -14.24 -4.75
N GLY A 103 9.92 -13.61 -3.66
CA GLY A 103 9.59 -14.29 -2.42
C GLY A 103 10.56 -14.00 -1.28
N TYR A 104 11.83 -13.71 -1.55
CA TYR A 104 12.78 -13.42 -0.47
C TYR A 104 12.41 -12.15 0.32
N PHE A 105 12.06 -11.06 -0.37
CA PHE A 105 11.60 -9.80 0.23
C PHE A 105 10.07 -9.73 0.33
N GLY A 106 9.41 -10.88 0.47
CA GLY A 106 7.97 -10.97 0.66
C GLY A 106 7.52 -10.37 1.99
N MET A 107 6.25 -9.97 2.05
CA MET A 107 5.63 -9.47 3.26
C MET A 107 5.26 -10.65 4.18
N ASN A 108 5.70 -10.58 5.41
CA ASN A 108 5.31 -11.52 6.45
C ASN A 108 3.82 -11.30 6.82
N LEU A 109 3.05 -12.36 7.03
CA LEU A 109 1.62 -12.27 7.37
C LEU A 109 1.36 -11.49 8.67
N ASN A 110 2.33 -11.46 9.60
CA ASN A 110 2.24 -10.66 10.81
C ASN A 110 2.80 -9.23 10.67
N ALA A 111 3.13 -8.77 9.46
CA ALA A 111 3.80 -7.48 9.22
C ALA A 111 3.08 -6.27 9.84
N LEU A 112 1.75 -6.27 9.93
CA LEU A 112 0.97 -5.15 10.49
C LEU A 112 1.16 -4.98 11.99
N TRP A 113 1.45 -6.04 12.73
CA TRP A 113 1.67 -6.00 14.19
C TRP A 113 3.05 -6.49 14.62
N ASN A 114 3.94 -6.82 13.67
CA ASN A 114 5.33 -7.13 13.97
C ASN A 114 6.14 -5.84 14.10
N PRO A 115 6.59 -5.47 15.31
CA PRO A 115 7.34 -4.24 15.53
C PRO A 115 8.83 -4.40 15.23
N THR A 116 9.28 -5.55 14.76
CA THR A 116 10.69 -5.84 14.51
C THR A 116 11.07 -5.47 13.08
N SER A 117 11.99 -4.54 12.93
CA SER A 117 12.55 -4.14 11.64
C SER A 117 13.95 -4.72 11.41
N ARG A 118 14.66 -4.22 10.42
CA ARG A 118 16.05 -4.60 10.10
C ARG A 118 16.95 -4.51 11.35
N TRP A 119 17.88 -5.44 11.49
CA TRP A 119 18.82 -5.53 12.61
C TRP A 119 18.15 -5.75 13.97
N ASN A 120 16.98 -6.40 13.98
CA ASN A 120 16.17 -6.62 15.17
C ASN A 120 15.83 -5.32 15.94
N THR A 121 15.81 -4.19 15.23
CA THR A 121 15.38 -2.92 15.83
C THR A 121 13.90 -3.04 16.20
N LEU A 122 13.61 -2.85 17.48
CA LEU A 122 12.25 -2.91 18.05
C LEU A 122 11.58 -1.55 17.96
N TRP A 123 10.42 -1.50 17.31
CA TRP A 123 9.61 -0.29 17.12
C TRP A 123 8.41 -0.20 18.08
N SER A 124 8.36 -1.00 19.12
CA SER A 124 7.27 -0.93 20.11
C SER A 124 7.83 -1.02 21.52
N ARG A 125 7.21 -0.28 22.44
CA ARG A 125 7.44 -0.42 23.89
C ARG A 125 6.63 -1.58 24.48
N VAL A 126 5.53 -1.94 23.82
CA VAL A 126 4.55 -2.88 24.38
C VAL A 126 4.66 -4.25 23.73
N LEU A 127 4.78 -4.28 22.40
CA LEU A 127 4.87 -5.55 21.66
C LEU A 127 6.30 -6.08 21.70
N PRO A 128 6.49 -7.38 21.98
CA PRO A 128 7.81 -7.99 22.01
C PRO A 128 8.40 -8.13 20.62
N VAL A 129 9.71 -8.36 20.58
CA VAL A 129 10.42 -8.78 19.36
C VAL A 129 9.73 -10.00 18.76
N GLN A 130 9.43 -9.96 17.48
CA GLN A 130 8.88 -11.07 16.72
C GLN A 130 9.86 -11.49 15.64
N ASN A 131 9.86 -12.79 15.35
CA ASN A 131 10.75 -13.35 14.36
C ASN A 131 10.32 -12.96 12.94
N GLN A 132 11.30 -12.94 12.05
CA GLN A 132 11.12 -12.71 10.61
C GLN A 132 12.14 -13.52 9.82
N THR A 133 11.84 -13.86 8.59
CA THR A 133 12.82 -14.48 7.69
C THR A 133 13.78 -13.42 7.15
N GLY A 134 14.91 -13.83 6.55
CA GLY A 134 16.01 -12.97 6.19
C GLY A 134 15.67 -11.74 5.35
N GLY A 135 14.62 -11.79 4.52
CA GLY A 135 14.19 -10.68 3.64
C GLY A 135 13.00 -9.87 4.12
N ASN A 136 12.23 -10.35 5.10
CA ASN A 136 10.97 -9.71 5.53
C ASN A 136 11.13 -8.28 6.07
N TYR A 137 12.31 -7.92 6.53
CA TYR A 137 12.61 -6.56 7.03
C TYR A 137 12.34 -5.46 6.01
N ASP A 138 12.41 -5.76 4.72
CA ASP A 138 12.19 -4.80 3.64
C ASP A 138 10.70 -4.51 3.40
N ALA A 139 9.84 -5.39 3.90
CA ALA A 139 8.40 -5.29 3.94
C ALA A 139 7.87 -4.87 5.33
N PHE A 140 8.62 -4.05 6.05
CA PHE A 140 8.21 -3.54 7.36
C PHE A 140 6.96 -2.67 7.23
N ASN A 141 5.85 -3.11 7.83
CA ASN A 141 4.53 -2.48 7.74
C ASN A 141 3.84 -2.36 9.11
N TYR A 142 4.61 -2.21 10.17
CA TYR A 142 4.06 -2.06 11.53
C TYR A 142 3.17 -0.83 11.62
N LEU A 143 1.91 -1.02 12.04
CA LEU A 143 0.93 0.06 12.18
C LEU A 143 1.18 0.94 13.39
N GLY A 144 1.85 0.42 14.42
CA GLY A 144 1.98 1.04 15.73
C GLY A 144 0.78 0.77 16.64
N LEU A 145 1.03 0.81 17.94
CA LEU A 145 0.06 0.40 18.96
C LEU A 145 -1.28 1.15 18.83
N ALA A 146 -1.22 2.48 18.67
CA ALA A 146 -2.42 3.31 18.59
C ALA A 146 -3.30 2.91 17.41
N MET A 147 -2.71 2.71 16.23
CA MET A 147 -3.46 2.30 15.03
C MET A 147 -3.95 0.85 15.11
N LEU A 148 -3.23 -0.04 15.79
CA LEU A 148 -3.69 -1.41 16.05
C LEU A 148 -4.95 -1.41 16.93
N LEU A 149 -5.00 -0.59 17.97
CA LEU A 149 -6.18 -0.47 18.84
C LEU A 149 -7.40 0.09 18.11
N VAL A 150 -7.22 1.17 17.33
CA VAL A 150 -8.28 1.73 16.50
C VAL A 150 -8.71 0.76 15.41
N GLY A 151 -7.75 0.05 14.80
CA GLY A 151 -8.01 -0.99 13.79
C GLY A 151 -8.82 -2.15 14.36
N ALA A 152 -8.50 -2.62 15.56
CA ALA A 152 -9.28 -3.65 16.24
C ALA A 152 -10.72 -3.17 16.51
N ALA A 153 -10.90 -1.93 16.98
CA ALA A 153 -12.22 -1.35 17.15
C ALA A 153 -13.00 -1.22 15.84
N LEU A 154 -12.31 -0.83 14.74
CA LEU A 154 -12.89 -0.78 13.39
C LEU A 154 -13.32 -2.17 12.92
N LEU A 155 -12.49 -3.20 13.13
CA LEU A 155 -12.83 -4.58 12.76
C LEU A 155 -14.04 -5.10 13.52
N LEU A 156 -14.08 -4.89 14.84
CA LEU A 156 -15.24 -5.26 15.66
C LEU A 156 -16.51 -4.54 15.20
N TRP A 157 -16.41 -3.24 14.97
CA TRP A 157 -17.55 -2.48 14.45
C TRP A 157 -17.99 -3.00 13.07
N SER A 158 -17.04 -3.30 12.19
CA SER A 158 -17.31 -3.84 10.85
C SER A 158 -17.98 -5.21 10.91
N ALA A 159 -17.62 -6.04 11.87
CA ALA A 159 -18.23 -7.34 12.10
C ALA A 159 -19.69 -7.19 12.55
N VAL A 160 -19.97 -6.30 13.50
CA VAL A 160 -21.34 -5.99 13.96
C VAL A 160 -22.19 -5.39 12.83
N HIS A 161 -21.60 -4.51 12.03
CA HIS A 161 -22.27 -3.80 10.92
C HIS A 161 -21.90 -4.40 9.55
N TRP A 162 -21.78 -5.71 9.47
CA TRP A 162 -21.26 -6.41 8.29
C TRP A 162 -22.01 -6.07 6.99
N ARG A 163 -23.34 -5.82 7.05
CA ARG A 163 -24.13 -5.44 5.88
C ARG A 163 -23.68 -4.09 5.29
N GLN A 164 -23.41 -3.10 6.17
CA GLN A 164 -22.93 -1.77 5.78
C GLN A 164 -21.49 -1.86 5.22
N THR A 165 -20.66 -2.63 5.88
CA THR A 165 -19.29 -2.90 5.44
C THR A 165 -19.26 -3.56 4.07
N LEU A 166 -20.09 -4.59 3.85
CA LEU A 166 -20.20 -5.26 2.56
C LEU A 166 -20.72 -4.32 1.46
N ALA A 167 -21.70 -3.46 1.77
CA ALA A 167 -22.19 -2.46 0.82
C ALA A 167 -21.08 -1.45 0.42
N LEU A 168 -20.24 -1.04 1.40
CA LEU A 168 -19.09 -0.18 1.13
C LEU A 168 -18.05 -0.88 0.24
N LEU A 169 -17.68 -2.12 0.55
CA LEU A 169 -16.74 -2.92 -0.24
C LEU A 169 -17.24 -3.13 -1.68
N ARG A 170 -18.55 -3.44 -1.84
CA ARG A 170 -19.16 -3.57 -3.16
C ARG A 170 -19.16 -2.25 -3.94
N ARG A 171 -19.36 -1.12 -3.26
CA ARG A 171 -19.30 0.20 -3.90
C ARG A 171 -17.89 0.54 -4.41
N HIS A 172 -16.86 0.03 -3.74
CA HIS A 172 -15.44 0.23 -4.07
C HIS A 172 -14.77 -1.08 -4.51
N TRP A 173 -15.49 -1.87 -5.29
CA TRP A 173 -15.09 -3.22 -5.66
C TRP A 173 -13.74 -3.29 -6.40
N ALA A 174 -13.46 -2.33 -7.29
CA ALA A 174 -12.21 -2.33 -8.04
C ALA A 174 -11.02 -1.94 -7.15
N LEU A 175 -11.22 -1.01 -6.20
CA LEU A 175 -10.20 -0.72 -5.19
C LEU A 175 -9.93 -1.95 -4.32
N VAL A 176 -10.97 -2.65 -3.89
CA VAL A 176 -10.82 -3.90 -3.10
C VAL A 176 -10.05 -4.94 -3.90
N LEU A 177 -10.40 -5.15 -5.17
CA LEU A 177 -9.70 -6.08 -6.05
C LEU A 177 -8.21 -5.71 -6.19
N VAL A 178 -7.91 -4.45 -6.46
CA VAL A 178 -6.54 -3.95 -6.58
C VAL A 178 -5.77 -4.12 -5.28
N CYS A 179 -6.38 -3.82 -4.13
CA CYS A 179 -5.76 -4.03 -2.82
C CYS A 179 -5.47 -5.51 -2.56
N LEU A 180 -6.38 -6.41 -2.93
CA LEU A 180 -6.15 -7.85 -2.82
C LEU A 180 -5.00 -8.30 -3.73
N CYS A 181 -4.97 -7.87 -4.99
CA CYS A 181 -3.87 -8.19 -5.91
C CYS A 181 -2.52 -7.69 -5.38
N LEU A 182 -2.45 -6.45 -4.91
CA LEU A 182 -1.23 -5.89 -4.32
C LEU A 182 -0.80 -6.64 -3.06
N THR A 183 -1.75 -7.05 -2.22
CA THR A 183 -1.47 -7.84 -1.01
C THR A 183 -0.94 -9.22 -1.35
N VAL A 184 -1.59 -9.93 -2.27
CA VAL A 184 -1.14 -11.25 -2.73
C VAL A 184 0.25 -11.16 -3.34
N PHE A 185 0.51 -10.16 -4.17
CA PHE A 185 1.83 -9.95 -4.75
C PHE A 185 2.87 -9.60 -3.68
N ALA A 186 2.50 -8.80 -2.66
CA ALA A 186 3.39 -8.42 -1.57
C ALA A 186 3.75 -9.62 -0.66
N VAL A 187 2.80 -10.48 -0.35
CA VAL A 187 3.03 -11.72 0.41
C VAL A 187 3.92 -12.68 -0.37
N SER A 188 3.79 -12.68 -1.71
CA SER A 188 4.57 -13.49 -2.64
C SER A 188 4.20 -14.98 -2.69
N ASN A 189 5.00 -15.75 -3.44
CA ASN A 189 4.86 -17.21 -3.53
C ASN A 189 5.45 -17.97 -2.31
N VAL A 190 6.30 -17.31 -1.52
CA VAL A 190 6.86 -17.85 -0.28
C VAL A 190 6.13 -17.21 0.90
N VAL A 191 5.10 -17.87 1.40
CA VAL A 191 4.26 -17.33 2.47
C VAL A 191 4.92 -17.58 3.82
N THR A 192 5.23 -16.49 4.53
CA THR A 192 5.93 -16.53 5.81
C THR A 192 5.09 -15.94 6.94
N ALA A 193 5.27 -16.45 8.15
CA ALA A 193 4.69 -15.91 9.36
C ALA A 193 5.64 -16.13 10.54
N ASN A 194 5.91 -15.09 11.32
CA ASN A 194 6.70 -15.15 12.55
C ASN A 194 8.03 -15.91 12.39
N GLY A 195 8.76 -15.66 11.28
CA GLY A 195 10.05 -16.30 11.02
C GLY A 195 9.99 -17.72 10.45
N ALA A 196 8.80 -18.28 10.25
CA ALA A 196 8.61 -19.58 9.63
C ALA A 196 8.05 -19.43 8.21
N THR A 197 8.52 -20.26 7.28
CA THR A 197 7.87 -20.44 5.98
C THR A 197 6.73 -21.43 6.17
N LEU A 198 5.49 -20.95 5.94
CA LEU A 198 4.29 -21.78 6.07
C LEU A 198 4.13 -22.72 4.86
N PHE A 199 4.28 -22.16 3.67
CA PHE A 199 4.25 -22.90 2.42
C PHE A 199 4.87 -22.09 1.28
N THR A 200 5.26 -22.78 0.23
CA THR A 200 5.75 -22.19 -1.02
C THR A 200 4.89 -22.65 -2.17
N LEU A 201 4.31 -21.68 -2.90
CA LEU A 201 3.55 -21.97 -4.13
C LEU A 201 4.53 -22.13 -5.30
N PRO A 202 4.53 -23.27 -5.99
CA PRO A 202 5.33 -23.44 -7.18
C PRO A 202 4.76 -22.57 -8.31
N LEU A 203 5.52 -21.56 -8.74
CA LEU A 203 5.15 -20.72 -9.87
C LEU A 203 5.98 -21.08 -11.11
N PRO A 204 5.42 -21.00 -12.32
CA PRO A 204 6.19 -21.10 -13.56
C PRO A 204 7.36 -20.13 -13.58
N HIS A 205 8.53 -20.56 -14.07
CA HIS A 205 9.74 -19.73 -14.12
C HIS A 205 9.53 -18.38 -14.83
N ALA A 206 8.69 -18.32 -15.85
CA ALA A 206 8.36 -17.09 -16.55
C ALA A 206 7.68 -16.06 -15.61
N LEU A 207 6.77 -16.50 -14.74
CA LEU A 207 6.10 -15.65 -13.76
C LEU A 207 7.05 -15.22 -12.64
N VAL A 208 7.89 -16.13 -12.15
CA VAL A 208 8.93 -15.79 -11.16
C VAL A 208 9.86 -14.73 -11.71
N ARG A 209 10.35 -14.90 -12.93
CA ARG A 209 11.25 -13.93 -13.61
C ARG A 209 10.59 -12.56 -13.76
N LEU A 210 9.31 -12.52 -14.17
CA LEU A 210 8.57 -11.27 -14.29
C LEU A 210 8.38 -10.59 -12.92
N ALA A 211 8.01 -11.36 -11.89
CA ALA A 211 7.82 -10.85 -10.55
C ALA A 211 9.13 -10.39 -9.88
N THR A 212 10.26 -11.04 -10.19
CA THR A 212 11.60 -10.69 -9.68
C THR A 212 12.04 -9.29 -10.15
N THR A 213 11.45 -8.75 -11.22
CA THR A 213 11.63 -7.35 -11.63
C THR A 213 11.31 -6.39 -10.47
N PHE A 214 10.36 -6.78 -9.60
CA PHE A 214 10.03 -6.07 -8.36
C PHE A 214 10.73 -6.73 -7.18
N ARG A 215 12.03 -6.51 -7.04
CA ARG A 215 12.89 -7.12 -6.02
C ARG A 215 12.25 -7.15 -4.62
N SER A 216 11.66 -6.04 -4.19
CA SER A 216 11.09 -5.86 -2.85
C SER A 216 9.56 -5.93 -2.91
N SER A 217 9.02 -7.11 -3.23
CA SER A 217 7.58 -7.30 -3.44
C SER A 217 6.71 -6.82 -2.25
N GLY A 218 7.18 -7.01 -1.02
CA GLY A 218 6.45 -6.61 0.18
C GLY A 218 6.13 -5.11 0.28
N ARG A 219 6.86 -4.25 -0.43
CA ARG A 219 6.57 -2.81 -0.49
C ARG A 219 5.31 -2.49 -1.29
N LEU A 220 4.87 -3.37 -2.19
CA LEU A 220 3.62 -3.17 -2.94
C LEU A 220 2.37 -3.16 -2.05
N PHE A 221 2.51 -3.54 -0.79
CA PHE A 221 1.47 -3.40 0.22
C PHE A 221 1.24 -1.95 0.70
N TRP A 222 2.13 -0.99 0.45
CA TRP A 222 2.02 0.38 0.96
C TRP A 222 0.69 1.10 0.64
N PRO A 223 0.07 0.98 -0.57
CA PRO A 223 -1.25 1.56 -0.79
C PRO A 223 -2.31 0.99 0.15
N VAL A 224 -2.26 -0.31 0.42
CA VAL A 224 -3.18 -0.99 1.34
C VAL A 224 -2.92 -0.53 2.78
N TYR A 225 -1.65 -0.42 3.18
CA TYR A 225 -1.24 0.11 4.48
C TYR A 225 -1.83 1.51 4.72
N TYR A 226 -1.68 2.43 3.75
CA TYR A 226 -2.25 3.77 3.85
C TYR A 226 -3.78 3.77 3.88
N LEU A 227 -4.42 2.89 3.13
CA LEU A 227 -5.88 2.75 3.18
C LEU A 227 -6.37 2.26 4.56
N ILE A 228 -5.67 1.29 5.16
CA ILE A 228 -5.97 0.83 6.53
C ILE A 228 -5.81 2.01 7.50
N PHE A 229 -4.68 2.71 7.43
CA PHE A 229 -4.38 3.84 8.30
C PHE A 229 -5.43 4.96 8.18
N LEU A 230 -5.78 5.37 6.96
CA LEU A 230 -6.81 6.36 6.70
C LEU A 230 -8.19 5.90 7.15
N SER A 231 -8.51 4.61 6.97
CA SER A 231 -9.78 4.04 7.44
C SER A 231 -9.90 4.10 8.96
N CYS A 232 -8.82 3.80 9.68
CA CYS A 232 -8.76 3.95 11.15
C CYS A 232 -8.98 5.41 11.57
N LEU A 233 -8.30 6.36 10.93
CA LEU A 233 -8.47 7.79 11.22
C LEU A 233 -9.90 8.26 10.95
N VAL A 234 -10.46 7.93 9.80
CA VAL A 234 -11.84 8.30 9.43
C VAL A 234 -12.85 7.67 10.38
N PHE A 235 -12.64 6.41 10.76
CA PHE A 235 -13.49 5.74 11.75
C PHE A 235 -13.47 6.46 13.08
N LEU A 236 -12.31 6.79 13.63
CA LEU A 236 -12.15 7.52 14.88
C LEU A 236 -12.84 8.89 14.80
N LEU A 237 -12.52 9.69 13.78
CA LEU A 237 -13.06 11.04 13.63
C LEU A 237 -14.58 11.08 13.50
N ARG A 238 -15.19 10.08 12.84
CA ARG A 238 -16.65 9.99 12.70
C ARG A 238 -17.37 9.59 13.98
N ARG A 239 -16.66 9.12 15.01
CA ARG A 239 -17.22 8.72 16.30
C ARG A 239 -17.14 9.81 17.35
N LEU A 240 -16.37 10.85 17.09
CA LEU A 240 -16.18 11.94 18.03
C LEU A 240 -17.21 13.05 17.78
N PRO A 241 -17.86 13.58 18.85
CA PRO A 241 -19.06 14.41 18.72
C PRO A 241 -18.77 15.84 18.25
N SER A 242 -17.52 16.31 18.36
CA SER A 242 -17.14 17.67 17.96
C SER A 242 -15.70 17.76 17.48
N VAL A 243 -15.37 18.89 16.85
CA VAL A 243 -14.02 19.18 16.37
C VAL A 243 -12.99 19.20 17.51
N HIS A 244 -13.38 19.67 18.69
CA HIS A 244 -12.48 19.69 19.86
C HIS A 244 -12.15 18.26 20.33
N TRP A 245 -13.16 17.39 20.41
CA TRP A 245 -12.95 15.98 20.73
C TRP A 245 -12.14 15.25 19.64
N ALA A 246 -12.37 15.62 18.37
CA ALA A 246 -11.58 15.09 17.27
C ALA A 246 -10.11 15.49 17.38
N ALA A 247 -9.83 16.76 17.68
CA ALA A 247 -8.47 17.25 17.90
C ALA A 247 -7.80 16.57 19.11
N LEU A 248 -8.51 16.45 20.22
CA LEU A 248 -8.02 15.73 21.40
C LEU A 248 -7.74 14.27 21.09
N GLY A 249 -8.67 13.59 20.41
CA GLY A 249 -8.51 12.19 20.01
C GLY A 249 -7.29 11.97 19.13
N LEU A 250 -7.07 12.85 18.15
CA LEU A 250 -5.87 12.81 17.29
C LEU A 250 -4.59 13.08 18.09
N ALA A 251 -4.61 14.04 19.03
CA ALA A 251 -3.46 14.34 19.87
C ALA A 251 -3.09 13.14 20.78
N VAL A 252 -4.09 12.52 21.40
CA VAL A 252 -3.89 11.30 22.21
C VAL A 252 -3.35 10.16 21.36
N LEU A 253 -3.94 9.94 20.17
CA LEU A 253 -3.49 8.90 19.24
C LEU A 253 -2.03 9.13 18.83
N ALA A 254 -1.67 10.37 18.48
CA ALA A 254 -0.29 10.73 18.14
C ALA A 254 0.67 10.54 19.31
N ALA A 255 0.26 10.94 20.52
CA ALA A 255 1.08 10.77 21.73
C ALA A 255 1.33 9.29 22.03
N VAL A 256 0.31 8.44 21.98
CA VAL A 256 0.45 6.99 22.18
C VAL A 256 1.33 6.38 21.10
N GLN A 257 1.15 6.78 19.84
CA GLN A 257 1.96 6.30 18.72
C GLN A 257 3.43 6.66 18.87
N LEU A 258 3.73 7.93 19.18
CA LEU A 258 5.11 8.42 19.41
C LEU A 258 5.75 7.74 20.63
N TRP A 259 4.99 7.56 21.70
CA TRP A 259 5.45 6.84 22.88
C TRP A 259 5.78 5.38 22.54
N ASP A 260 4.91 4.70 21.78
CA ASP A 260 5.14 3.31 21.41
C ASP A 260 6.40 3.15 20.54
N ILE A 261 6.57 3.98 19.51
CA ILE A 261 7.70 3.85 18.57
C ILE A 261 9.01 4.49 19.08
N SER A 262 9.00 5.12 20.25
CA SER A 262 10.17 5.83 20.80
C SER A 262 11.43 4.98 20.96
N PRO A 263 11.40 3.66 21.25
CA PRO A 263 12.63 2.87 21.33
C PRO A 263 13.45 2.92 20.04
N ALA A 264 12.80 2.80 18.88
CA ALA A 264 13.50 2.86 17.60
C ALA A 264 13.96 4.27 17.23
N LEU A 265 13.25 5.31 17.66
CA LEU A 265 13.65 6.70 17.43
C LEU A 265 14.90 7.07 18.25
N LEU A 266 14.98 6.61 19.51
CA LEU A 266 16.10 6.89 20.40
C LEU A 266 17.36 6.08 20.07
N THR A 267 17.22 4.89 19.49
CA THR A 267 18.39 4.06 19.09
C THR A 267 19.06 4.52 17.80
N ARG A 268 18.43 5.42 17.04
CA ARG A 268 18.94 5.94 15.76
C ARG A 268 19.46 7.38 15.85
N SER A 269 19.31 8.02 17.00
CA SER A 269 19.93 9.30 17.32
C SER A 269 21.33 9.09 17.91
#